data_7a2124136aadcc629405480e77b1b45a
#
_entry.id   7a2124136aadcc629405480e77b1b45a
#
_cell.length_a   1.000
_cell.length_b   1.000
_cell.length_c   1.000
_cell.angle_alpha   90.00
_cell.angle_beta   90.00
_cell.angle_gamma   90.00
#
_symmetry.space_group_name_H-M   'P 1'
#
loop_
_entity.id
_entity.type
_entity.pdbx_description
1 polymer ?
#
loop_
_entity_poly.entity_id
_entity_poly.type
_entity_poly.pdbx_seq_one_letter_code
_entity_poly.pdbx_strand_id
1 'polypeptide(L)'
;MDLSIAIPDSSLIDESTKIDKTRKVSNIARACAIFKIKEIFIYQDKNKNKNDSILLTTILRYLETPQYFRKQLFPKTELLKYAGVLHPLKIPNHLTTSNPKMLKINDIRDGLIINYKGKKFVDIGINKLIPYFGKEKPASRIILQIKSTKPRLSIKEISREQIQNYWGYKVKERTSLFTLLSHWNGNIIFTSKKGKTFTCSIAEKYNKLSKPILVVFGSPERGIHEILNENINKVQNSNTFN
;
A
#
# COMPACT_ATOMS: atom_id res chain seq x y z
N MET A 1 -3.54 11.25 12.08
CA MET A 1 -4.71 10.99 11.21
C MET A 1 -4.44 9.75 10.35
N ASP A 2 -5.36 8.79 10.32
CA ASP A 2 -5.24 7.56 9.54
C ASP A 2 -5.96 7.73 8.21
N LEU A 3 -5.21 7.86 7.13
CA LEU A 3 -5.73 8.12 5.80
C LEU A 3 -5.59 6.88 4.90
N SER A 4 -6.69 6.49 4.27
CA SER A 4 -6.77 5.41 3.29
C SER A 4 -7.47 5.90 2.04
N ILE A 5 -7.25 5.24 0.91
CA ILE A 5 -7.92 5.56 -0.34
C ILE A 5 -8.62 4.33 -0.92
N ALA A 6 -9.69 4.58 -1.66
CA ALA A 6 -10.36 3.59 -2.50
C ALA A 6 -10.35 4.05 -3.96
N ILE A 7 -9.81 3.22 -4.84
CA ILE A 7 -9.74 3.47 -6.28
C ILE A 7 -10.36 2.29 -7.04
N PRO A 8 -11.01 2.53 -8.19
CA PRO A 8 -11.57 1.45 -8.99
C PRO A 8 -10.47 0.67 -9.73
N ASP A 9 -10.75 -0.60 -10.00
CA ASP A 9 -9.89 -1.46 -10.85
C ASP A 9 -9.83 -0.98 -12.30
N SER A 10 -10.80 -0.15 -12.72
CA SER A 10 -10.85 0.54 -14.02
C SER A 10 -10.02 1.84 -14.06
N SER A 11 -9.23 2.16 -13.02
CA SER A 11 -8.43 3.41 -12.97
C SER A 11 -7.47 3.62 -14.13
N LEU A 12 -7.18 2.59 -14.93
CA LEU A 12 -6.21 2.64 -16.03
C LEU A 12 -6.88 2.66 -17.41
N ILE A 13 -8.19 2.78 -17.50
CA ILE A 13 -8.93 2.63 -18.76
C ILE A 13 -8.66 3.77 -19.76
N ASP A 14 -8.33 4.94 -19.26
CA ASP A 14 -7.97 6.12 -20.05
C ASP A 14 -6.55 6.10 -20.62
N GLU A 15 -5.75 5.13 -20.25
CA GLU A 15 -4.38 4.96 -20.77
C GLU A 15 -4.35 3.89 -21.87
N SER A 16 -3.88 4.25 -23.04
CA SER A 16 -3.86 3.35 -24.19
C SER A 16 -2.71 2.34 -24.17
N THR A 17 -1.54 2.75 -23.67
CA THR A 17 -0.36 1.90 -23.69
C THR A 17 -0.03 1.32 -22.29
N LYS A 18 0.57 0.14 -22.27
CA LYS A 18 1.00 -0.50 -21.00
C LYS A 18 2.06 0.34 -20.27
N ILE A 19 2.90 1.07 -21.00
CA ILE A 19 3.91 1.94 -20.40
C ILE A 19 3.25 3.15 -19.70
N ASP A 20 2.22 3.75 -20.30
CA ASP A 20 1.51 4.88 -19.69
C ASP A 20 0.68 4.43 -18.49
N LYS A 21 0.01 3.26 -18.58
CA LYS A 21 -0.61 2.60 -17.42
C LYS A 21 0.40 2.42 -16.28
N THR A 22 1.61 1.94 -16.60
CA THR A 22 2.68 1.75 -15.61
C THR A 22 3.10 3.07 -14.96
N ARG A 23 3.27 4.14 -15.74
CA ARG A 23 3.57 5.49 -15.25
C ARG A 23 2.47 6.04 -14.36
N LYS A 24 1.20 5.87 -14.76
CA LYS A 24 0.04 6.31 -13.96
C LYS A 24 0.02 5.64 -12.59
N VAL A 25 0.24 4.33 -12.52
CA VAL A 25 0.33 3.61 -11.25
C VAL A 25 1.51 4.11 -10.41
N SER A 26 2.65 4.42 -11.03
CA SER A 26 3.80 5.02 -10.33
C SER A 26 3.44 6.35 -9.68
N ASN A 27 2.69 7.21 -10.38
CA ASN A 27 2.23 8.49 -9.84
C ASN A 27 1.26 8.30 -8.66
N ILE A 28 0.31 7.36 -8.77
CA ILE A 28 -0.59 7.00 -7.67
C ILE A 28 0.21 6.53 -6.45
N ALA A 29 1.15 5.61 -6.63
CA ALA A 29 1.99 5.10 -5.57
C ALA A 29 2.81 6.20 -4.89
N ARG A 30 3.38 7.11 -5.68
CA ARG A 30 4.14 8.27 -5.17
C ARG A 30 3.26 9.21 -4.37
N ALA A 31 2.08 9.55 -4.86
CA ALA A 31 1.12 10.38 -4.12
C ALA A 31 0.74 9.70 -2.79
N CYS A 32 0.44 8.40 -2.80
CA CYS A 32 0.14 7.64 -1.59
C CYS A 32 1.29 7.67 -0.58
N ALA A 33 2.53 7.59 -1.03
CA ALA A 33 3.70 7.69 -0.16
C ALA A 33 3.89 9.10 0.44
N ILE A 34 3.72 10.16 -0.37
CA ILE A 34 3.82 11.56 0.06
C ILE A 34 2.77 11.88 1.13
N PHE A 35 1.53 11.49 0.89
CA PHE A 35 0.41 11.74 1.81
C PHE A 35 0.28 10.67 2.91
N LYS A 36 1.25 9.76 3.04
CA LYS A 36 1.32 8.73 4.09
C LYS A 36 0.06 7.86 4.16
N ILE A 37 -0.49 7.50 3.00
CA ILE A 37 -1.66 6.63 2.89
C ILE A 37 -1.34 5.27 3.53
N LYS A 38 -2.19 4.80 4.44
CA LYS A 38 -2.00 3.51 5.13
C LYS A 38 -2.47 2.33 4.31
N GLU A 39 -3.62 2.48 3.63
CA GLU A 39 -4.24 1.41 2.85
C GLU A 39 -4.77 1.94 1.52
N ILE A 40 -4.56 1.15 0.48
CA ILE A 40 -5.13 1.37 -0.86
C ILE A 40 -6.11 0.23 -1.11
N PHE A 41 -7.40 0.55 -1.15
CA PHE A 41 -8.45 -0.39 -1.53
C PHE A 41 -8.69 -0.30 -3.03
N ILE A 42 -8.60 -1.41 -3.73
CA ILE A 42 -8.96 -1.52 -5.15
C ILE A 42 -10.31 -2.21 -5.20
N TYR A 43 -11.36 -1.47 -5.58
CA TYR A 43 -12.70 -2.01 -5.70
C TYR A 43 -13.05 -2.32 -7.16
N GLN A 44 -13.94 -3.30 -7.37
CA GLN A 44 -14.40 -3.67 -8.70
C GLN A 44 -15.43 -2.66 -9.23
N ASP A 45 -15.16 -2.21 -10.44
CA ASP A 45 -16.09 -1.44 -11.24
C ASP A 45 -16.76 -2.32 -12.32
N LYS A 46 -17.85 -1.87 -12.95
CA LYS A 46 -18.59 -2.65 -13.98
C LYS A 46 -17.73 -2.97 -15.21
N ASN A 47 -16.77 -2.10 -15.56
CA ASN A 47 -15.84 -2.32 -16.67
C ASN A 47 -14.74 -3.28 -16.25
N LYS A 48 -14.98 -4.59 -16.41
CA LYS A 48 -14.07 -5.64 -16.00
C LYS A 48 -12.87 -5.78 -16.95
N ASN A 49 -11.90 -4.90 -16.88
CA ASN A 49 -10.58 -5.18 -17.46
C ASN A 49 -9.70 -5.89 -16.40
N LYS A 50 -9.82 -7.20 -16.33
CA LYS A 50 -9.08 -8.02 -15.36
C LYS A 50 -7.57 -7.82 -15.47
N ASN A 51 -7.04 -7.59 -16.67
CA ASN A 51 -5.61 -7.39 -16.89
C ASN A 51 -5.12 -6.06 -16.27
N ASP A 52 -5.91 -5.01 -16.37
CA ASP A 52 -5.58 -3.70 -15.77
C ASP A 52 -5.67 -3.74 -14.26
N SER A 53 -6.65 -4.44 -13.69
CA SER A 53 -6.74 -4.66 -12.25
C SER A 53 -5.51 -5.39 -11.69
N ILE A 54 -5.09 -6.47 -12.36
CA ILE A 54 -3.88 -7.22 -11.98
C ILE A 54 -2.63 -6.36 -12.13
N LEU A 55 -2.51 -5.58 -13.21
CA LEU A 55 -1.39 -4.67 -13.43
C LEU A 55 -1.29 -3.62 -12.32
N LEU A 56 -2.42 -2.95 -12.02
CA LEU A 56 -2.53 -1.94 -10.96
C LEU A 56 -2.07 -2.50 -9.61
N THR A 57 -2.66 -3.63 -9.21
CA THR A 57 -2.33 -4.30 -7.94
C THR A 57 -0.86 -4.71 -7.86
N THR A 58 -0.36 -5.31 -8.94
CA THR A 58 1.02 -5.82 -9.00
C THR A 58 2.04 -4.70 -8.89
N ILE A 59 1.85 -3.60 -9.64
CA ILE A 59 2.80 -2.47 -9.62
C ILE A 59 2.76 -1.74 -8.27
N LEU A 60 1.57 -1.53 -7.68
CA LEU A 60 1.46 -0.92 -6.36
C LEU A 60 2.21 -1.74 -5.30
N ARG A 61 2.01 -3.06 -5.27
CA ARG A 61 2.71 -3.97 -4.36
C ARG A 61 4.22 -4.01 -4.63
N TYR A 62 4.62 -4.02 -5.90
CA TYR A 62 6.02 -3.99 -6.30
C TYR A 62 6.74 -2.73 -5.83
N LEU A 63 6.11 -1.56 -5.97
CA LEU A 63 6.69 -0.27 -5.57
C LEU A 63 6.82 -0.16 -4.05
N GLU A 64 5.84 -0.64 -3.29
CA GLU A 64 5.87 -0.64 -1.82
C GLU A 64 6.92 -1.62 -1.26
N THR A 65 7.23 -2.68 -1.99
CA THR A 65 8.21 -3.67 -1.55
C THR A 65 9.64 -3.11 -1.60
N PRO A 66 10.44 -3.24 -0.52
CA PRO A 66 11.85 -2.88 -0.52
C PRO A 66 12.62 -3.52 -1.67
N GLN A 67 13.55 -2.76 -2.28
CA GLN A 67 14.25 -3.18 -3.50
C GLN A 67 14.96 -4.53 -3.37
N TYR A 68 15.55 -4.80 -2.21
CA TYR A 68 16.31 -6.03 -1.96
C TYR A 68 15.43 -7.30 -1.88
N PHE A 69 14.09 -7.16 -1.73
CA PHE A 69 13.16 -8.28 -1.79
C PHE A 69 12.49 -8.47 -3.14
N ARG A 70 12.52 -7.47 -4.02
CA ARG A 70 11.76 -7.51 -5.28
C ARG A 70 12.10 -8.70 -6.15
N LYS A 71 13.38 -9.05 -6.25
CA LYS A 71 13.83 -10.21 -7.04
C LYS A 71 13.27 -11.54 -6.52
N GLN A 72 13.07 -11.66 -5.21
CA GLN A 72 12.57 -12.88 -4.57
C GLN A 72 11.03 -12.96 -4.62
N LEU A 73 10.34 -11.83 -4.45
CA LEU A 73 8.88 -11.77 -4.36
C LEU A 73 8.18 -11.57 -5.70
N PHE A 74 8.87 -10.98 -6.67
CA PHE A 74 8.32 -10.68 -7.99
C PHE A 74 9.20 -11.30 -9.08
N PRO A 75 8.85 -12.51 -9.56
CA PRO A 75 9.54 -13.12 -10.68
C PRO A 75 9.37 -12.27 -11.94
N LYS A 76 10.24 -12.48 -12.94
CA LYS A 76 10.12 -11.82 -14.24
C LYS A 76 8.76 -12.16 -14.87
N THR A 77 7.93 -11.16 -15.09
CA THR A 77 6.60 -11.29 -15.70
C THR A 77 6.38 -10.17 -16.71
N GLU A 78 5.48 -10.40 -17.67
CA GLU A 78 5.05 -9.36 -18.62
C GLU A 78 4.38 -8.17 -17.94
N LEU A 79 3.83 -8.35 -16.73
CA LEU A 79 3.26 -7.25 -15.94
C LEU A 79 4.30 -6.22 -15.52
N LEU A 80 5.53 -6.65 -15.27
CA LEU A 80 6.65 -5.82 -14.84
C LEU A 80 7.64 -5.49 -15.97
N LYS A 81 7.28 -5.72 -17.23
CA LYS A 81 8.11 -5.40 -18.40
C LYS A 81 8.65 -3.98 -18.38
N TYR A 82 7.83 -3.03 -17.98
CA TYR A 82 8.18 -1.62 -17.90
C TYR A 82 8.57 -1.16 -16.49
N ALA A 83 8.99 -2.07 -15.62
CA ALA A 83 9.41 -1.70 -14.25
C ALA A 83 10.58 -0.68 -14.21
N GLY A 84 11.37 -0.58 -15.29
CA GLY A 84 12.44 0.39 -15.41
C GLY A 84 11.99 1.86 -15.46
N VAL A 85 10.74 2.15 -15.84
CA VAL A 85 10.21 3.53 -15.83
C VAL A 85 9.62 3.92 -14.46
N LEU A 86 9.54 2.99 -13.51
CA LEU A 86 9.00 3.23 -12.19
C LEU A 86 9.99 4.02 -11.32
N HIS A 87 9.52 5.09 -10.73
CA HIS A 87 10.32 5.81 -9.73
C HIS A 87 10.29 5.08 -8.39
N PRO A 88 11.46 4.78 -7.78
CA PRO A 88 11.49 4.15 -6.47
C PRO A 88 10.85 5.06 -5.42
N LEU A 89 10.06 4.47 -4.54
CA LEU A 89 9.50 5.20 -3.41
C LEU A 89 10.60 5.43 -2.36
N LYS A 90 10.70 6.65 -1.83
CA LYS A 90 11.58 6.99 -0.71
C LYS A 90 10.76 6.95 0.58
N ILE A 91 10.48 5.75 1.07
CA ILE A 91 9.72 5.52 2.30
C ILE A 91 10.61 4.84 3.35
N PRO A 92 10.32 5.00 4.65
CA PRO A 92 11.22 4.54 5.72
C PRO A 92 11.58 3.05 5.70
N ASN A 93 10.71 2.18 5.20
CA ASN A 93 11.01 0.75 5.06
C ASN A 93 11.92 0.42 3.87
N HIS A 94 12.20 1.37 2.96
CA HIS A 94 13.13 1.21 1.84
C HIS A 94 14.56 1.61 2.23
N LEU A 95 15.10 0.98 3.26
CA LEU A 95 16.46 1.24 3.72
C LEU A 95 17.50 0.82 2.67
N THR A 96 18.54 1.63 2.54
CA THR A 96 19.57 1.46 1.50
C THR A 96 20.87 0.81 2.03
N THR A 97 21.02 0.68 3.36
CA THR A 97 22.23 0.15 3.97
C THR A 97 22.22 -1.38 4.02
N SER A 98 23.11 -1.99 3.24
CA SER A 98 23.36 -3.44 3.25
C SER A 98 24.50 -3.86 4.19
N ASN A 99 25.24 -2.90 4.75
CA ASN A 99 26.36 -3.18 5.62
C ASN A 99 25.90 -3.51 7.06
N PRO A 100 26.16 -4.71 7.59
CA PRO A 100 25.78 -5.08 8.96
C PRO A 100 26.38 -4.18 10.05
N LYS A 101 27.53 -3.56 9.78
CA LYS A 101 28.20 -2.65 10.74
C LYS A 101 27.46 -1.32 10.94
N MET A 102 26.56 -0.98 10.00
CA MET A 102 25.76 0.25 10.05
C MET A 102 24.45 0.06 10.83
N LEU A 103 24.13 -1.16 11.28
CA LEU A 103 22.94 -1.44 12.07
C LEU A 103 23.06 -0.82 13.46
N LYS A 104 21.99 -0.17 13.88
CA LYS A 104 21.85 0.38 15.24
C LYS A 104 20.81 -0.40 16.04
N ILE A 105 20.98 -0.42 17.35
CA ILE A 105 19.96 -0.92 18.27
C ILE A 105 18.71 -0.07 18.08
N ASN A 106 17.55 -0.71 18.10
CA ASN A 106 16.23 -0.16 17.82
C ASN A 106 15.93 0.20 16.34
N ASP A 107 16.86 -0.03 15.40
CA ASP A 107 16.51 0.06 13.98
C ASP A 107 15.36 -0.89 13.67
N ILE A 108 14.39 -0.38 12.89
CA ILE A 108 13.28 -1.18 12.39
C ILE A 108 13.55 -1.52 10.93
N ARG A 109 13.32 -2.77 10.56
CA ARG A 109 13.53 -3.26 9.19
C ARG A 109 12.42 -4.22 8.77
N ASP A 110 12.10 -4.20 7.50
CA ASP A 110 11.37 -5.30 6.89
C ASP A 110 12.28 -6.53 6.78
N GLY A 111 11.72 -7.68 7.06
CA GLY A 111 12.36 -8.98 6.89
C GLY A 111 11.54 -9.88 5.97
N LEU A 112 12.22 -10.68 5.17
CA LEU A 112 11.60 -11.72 4.35
C LEU A 112 12.00 -13.08 4.89
N ILE A 113 11.02 -13.92 5.20
CA ILE A 113 11.27 -15.29 5.64
C ILE A 113 11.64 -16.13 4.42
N ILE A 114 12.79 -16.78 4.50
CA ILE A 114 13.27 -17.67 3.46
C ILE A 114 13.55 -19.05 4.04
N ASN A 115 13.42 -20.09 3.21
CA ASN A 115 13.84 -21.44 3.53
C ASN A 115 15.21 -21.68 2.89
N TYR A 116 16.20 -22.01 3.70
CA TYR A 116 17.53 -22.36 3.22
C TYR A 116 17.98 -23.65 3.91
N LYS A 117 18.27 -24.68 3.12
CA LYS A 117 18.68 -26.02 3.60
C LYS A 117 17.73 -26.60 4.68
N GLY A 118 16.43 -26.49 4.46
CA GLY A 118 15.39 -27.01 5.35
C GLY A 118 15.16 -26.21 6.65
N LYS A 119 15.86 -25.09 6.86
CA LYS A 119 15.71 -24.22 8.03
C LYS A 119 15.18 -22.85 7.61
N LYS A 120 14.43 -22.22 8.51
CA LYS A 120 13.92 -20.87 8.28
C LYS A 120 14.98 -19.85 8.68
N PHE A 121 15.12 -18.85 7.83
CA PHE A 121 15.93 -17.65 8.06
C PHE A 121 15.13 -16.42 7.71
N VAL A 122 15.56 -15.29 8.22
CA VAL A 122 15.06 -13.99 7.77
C VAL A 122 16.19 -13.22 7.08
N ASP A 123 15.86 -12.72 5.90
CA ASP A 123 16.66 -11.75 5.16
C ASP A 123 16.15 -10.34 5.53
N ILE A 124 17.03 -9.45 5.96
CA ILE A 124 16.74 -8.04 6.27
C ILE A 124 17.53 -7.08 5.37
N GLY A 125 18.06 -7.59 4.26
CA GLY A 125 18.80 -6.80 3.27
C GLY A 125 20.23 -6.45 3.67
N ILE A 126 20.92 -7.27 4.49
CA ILE A 126 22.28 -7.00 4.99
C ILE A 126 23.32 -8.04 4.52
N ASN A 127 23.07 -8.74 3.43
CA ASN A 127 23.94 -9.81 2.91
C ASN A 127 24.25 -10.93 3.93
N LYS A 128 23.45 -11.05 4.99
CA LYS A 128 23.57 -12.09 6.01
C LYS A 128 22.19 -12.55 6.43
N LEU A 129 21.98 -13.86 6.38
CA LEU A 129 20.75 -14.48 6.85
C LEU A 129 20.79 -14.65 8.36
N ILE A 130 19.66 -14.36 9.02
CA ILE A 130 19.51 -14.50 10.46
C ILE A 130 18.59 -15.70 10.71
N PRO A 131 18.95 -16.67 11.59
CA PRO A 131 18.07 -17.76 11.93
C PRO A 131 16.72 -17.26 12.45
N TYR A 132 15.62 -17.88 11.98
CA TYR A 132 14.26 -17.54 12.37
C TYR A 132 13.55 -18.72 13.00
N PHE A 133 13.03 -18.52 14.21
CA PHE A 133 12.37 -19.55 15.00
C PHE A 133 10.86 -19.30 15.17
N GLY A 134 10.32 -18.27 14.49
CA GLY A 134 8.91 -17.93 14.58
C GLY A 134 8.01 -18.83 13.72
N LYS A 135 6.70 -18.53 13.76
CA LYS A 135 5.65 -19.33 13.12
C LYS A 135 5.44 -19.00 11.64
N GLU A 136 5.91 -17.84 11.17
CA GLU A 136 5.64 -17.35 9.81
C GLU A 136 6.16 -18.31 8.74
N LYS A 137 5.46 -18.32 7.61
CA LYS A 137 5.77 -19.19 6.46
C LYS A 137 6.88 -18.55 5.59
N PRO A 138 7.63 -19.35 4.82
CA PRO A 138 8.52 -18.82 3.79
C PRO A 138 7.77 -17.87 2.83
N ALA A 139 8.47 -16.87 2.31
CA ALA A 139 7.95 -15.75 1.51
C ALA A 139 7.02 -14.77 2.25
N SER A 140 6.79 -14.95 3.57
CA SER A 140 6.12 -13.93 4.38
C SER A 140 7.05 -12.75 4.67
N ARG A 141 6.51 -11.52 4.61
CA ARG A 141 7.18 -10.31 5.09
C ARG A 141 6.78 -10.05 6.53
N ILE A 142 7.76 -9.77 7.36
CA ILE A 142 7.60 -9.41 8.77
C ILE A 142 8.36 -8.13 9.07
N ILE A 143 8.00 -7.48 10.17
CA ILE A 143 8.71 -6.28 10.63
C ILE A 143 9.51 -6.64 11.87
N LEU A 144 10.76 -6.20 11.88
CA LEU A 144 11.73 -6.58 12.90
C LEU A 144 12.38 -5.35 13.50
N GLN A 145 12.63 -5.41 14.80
CA GLN A 145 13.43 -4.46 15.53
C GLN A 145 14.77 -5.10 15.92
N ILE A 146 15.87 -4.40 15.66
CA ILE A 146 17.21 -4.80 16.08
C ILE A 146 17.32 -4.64 17.61
N LYS A 147 17.62 -5.72 18.32
CA LYS A 147 17.77 -5.70 19.79
C LYS A 147 19.21 -5.62 20.23
N SER A 148 20.11 -6.31 19.54
CA SER A 148 21.56 -6.20 19.76
C SER A 148 22.32 -6.39 18.45
N THR A 149 23.50 -5.81 18.35
CA THR A 149 24.41 -5.97 17.21
C THR A 149 25.66 -6.75 17.57
N LYS A 150 26.03 -6.80 18.86
CA LYS A 150 27.18 -7.52 19.41
C LYS A 150 26.78 -8.25 20.70
N PRO A 151 27.35 -9.39 21.06
CA PRO A 151 28.30 -10.19 20.25
C PRO A 151 27.64 -10.88 19.06
N ARG A 152 26.31 -11.06 19.11
CA ARG A 152 25.48 -11.61 18.03
C ARG A 152 24.33 -10.68 17.71
N LEU A 153 24.00 -10.59 16.41
CA LEU A 153 22.82 -9.87 15.96
C LEU A 153 21.56 -10.57 16.46
N SER A 154 20.77 -9.88 17.28
CA SER A 154 19.46 -10.35 17.73
C SER A 154 18.37 -9.43 17.26
N ILE A 155 17.24 -10.02 16.92
CA ILE A 155 16.06 -9.35 16.34
C ILE A 155 14.83 -9.74 17.13
N LYS A 156 13.84 -8.83 17.15
CA LYS A 156 12.50 -9.07 17.70
C LYS A 156 11.47 -8.72 16.64
N GLU A 157 10.53 -9.61 16.40
CA GLU A 157 9.36 -9.31 15.58
C GLU A 157 8.47 -8.30 16.29
N ILE A 158 8.01 -7.30 15.54
CA ILE A 158 7.10 -6.26 16.02
C ILE A 158 5.93 -6.11 15.06
N SER A 159 4.80 -5.64 15.59
CA SER A 159 3.64 -5.33 14.77
C SER A 159 3.76 -3.93 14.15
N ARG A 160 3.03 -3.69 13.06
CA ARG A 160 3.04 -2.41 12.35
C ARG A 160 2.50 -1.26 13.23
N GLU A 161 1.59 -1.56 14.13
CA GLU A 161 0.97 -0.62 15.07
C GLU A 161 1.98 -0.06 16.09
N GLN A 162 3.07 -0.79 16.34
CA GLN A 162 4.16 -0.36 17.22
C GLN A 162 5.13 0.63 16.57
N ILE A 163 4.97 0.88 15.24
CA ILE A 163 5.84 1.79 14.50
C ILE A 163 5.20 3.18 14.46
N GLN A 164 5.87 4.17 15.04
CA GLN A 164 5.39 5.56 15.06
C GLN A 164 5.47 6.22 13.67
N ASN A 165 6.45 5.84 12.86
CA ASN A 165 6.67 6.41 11.55
C ASN A 165 5.83 5.73 10.47
N TYR A 166 5.59 6.43 9.37
CA TYR A 166 4.99 5.83 8.18
C TYR A 166 5.81 4.65 7.68
N TRP A 167 5.17 3.50 7.42
CA TRP A 167 5.85 2.26 7.01
C TRP A 167 5.31 1.70 5.69
N GLY A 168 5.06 2.61 4.71
CA GLY A 168 4.46 2.25 3.43
C GLY A 168 2.94 2.03 3.51
N TYR A 169 2.33 1.55 2.44
CA TYR A 169 0.90 1.28 2.34
C TYR A 169 0.62 -0.23 2.17
N LYS A 170 -0.60 -0.66 2.49
CA LYS A 170 -1.10 -2.00 2.17
C LYS A 170 -2.08 -1.92 1.01
N VAL A 171 -1.97 -2.82 0.03
CA VAL A 171 -2.91 -2.93 -1.09
C VAL A 171 -3.91 -4.03 -0.80
N LYS A 172 -5.19 -3.69 -0.77
CA LYS A 172 -6.31 -4.59 -0.50
C LYS A 172 -7.31 -4.56 -1.66
N GLU A 173 -7.64 -5.72 -2.18
CA GLU A 173 -8.67 -5.87 -3.21
C GLU A 173 -10.04 -6.06 -2.55
N ARG A 174 -11.09 -5.47 -3.13
CA ARG A 174 -12.48 -5.56 -2.68
C ARG A 174 -13.40 -5.91 -3.85
N THR A 175 -14.48 -6.62 -3.57
CA THR A 175 -15.43 -7.05 -4.60
C THR A 175 -16.26 -5.88 -5.12
N SER A 176 -16.76 -5.01 -4.26
CA SER A 176 -17.54 -3.84 -4.67
C SER A 176 -17.25 -2.64 -3.77
N LEU A 177 -17.50 -1.44 -4.31
CA LEU A 177 -17.43 -0.21 -3.52
C LEU A 177 -18.45 -0.23 -2.39
N PHE A 178 -19.68 -0.66 -2.65
CA PHE A 178 -20.72 -0.75 -1.63
C PHE A 178 -20.31 -1.64 -0.46
N THR A 179 -19.77 -2.83 -0.74
CA THR A 179 -19.28 -3.74 0.30
C THR A 179 -18.15 -3.13 1.14
N LEU A 180 -17.23 -2.41 0.48
CA LEU A 180 -16.16 -1.69 1.19
C LEU A 180 -16.74 -0.64 2.15
N LEU A 181 -17.65 0.19 1.66
CA LEU A 181 -18.24 1.30 2.43
C LEU A 181 -19.08 0.80 3.60
N SER A 182 -19.85 -0.28 3.40
CA SER A 182 -20.69 -0.88 4.45
C SER A 182 -19.90 -1.43 5.63
N HIS A 183 -18.65 -1.85 5.39
CA HIS A 183 -17.76 -2.39 6.43
C HIS A 183 -16.74 -1.35 6.94
N TRP A 184 -16.76 -0.11 6.41
CA TRP A 184 -15.81 0.90 6.83
C TRP A 184 -16.26 1.56 8.14
N ASN A 185 -15.44 1.42 9.17
CA ASN A 185 -15.70 2.08 10.46
C ASN A 185 -14.87 3.37 10.57
N GLY A 186 -15.33 4.43 9.92
CA GLY A 186 -14.64 5.71 9.92
C GLY A 186 -15.37 6.76 9.08
N ASN A 187 -14.68 7.85 8.80
CA ASN A 187 -15.20 8.91 7.95
C ASN A 187 -14.97 8.57 6.47
N ILE A 188 -15.89 8.98 5.61
CA ILE A 188 -15.82 8.76 4.17
C ILE A 188 -15.85 10.12 3.47
N ILE A 189 -14.94 10.31 2.52
CA ILE A 189 -14.90 11.49 1.66
C ILE A 189 -15.06 11.02 0.22
N PHE A 190 -16.10 11.48 -0.46
CA PHE A 190 -16.28 11.26 -1.89
C PHE A 190 -15.62 12.38 -2.69
N THR A 191 -14.84 12.02 -3.70
CA THR A 191 -14.27 12.98 -4.64
C THR A 191 -15.19 13.15 -5.85
N SER A 192 -15.34 14.37 -6.33
CA SER A 192 -16.15 14.67 -7.53
C SER A 192 -15.60 15.89 -8.26
N LYS A 193 -15.70 15.90 -9.60
CA LYS A 193 -15.42 17.09 -10.42
C LYS A 193 -16.41 18.24 -10.13
N LYS A 194 -17.62 17.92 -9.63
CA LYS A 194 -18.67 18.86 -9.26
C LYS A 194 -18.69 19.14 -7.75
N GLY A 195 -17.71 18.64 -7.00
CA GLY A 195 -17.62 18.82 -5.56
C GLY A 195 -17.27 20.26 -5.17
N LYS A 196 -17.43 20.57 -3.88
CA LYS A 196 -17.00 21.85 -3.32
C LYS A 196 -15.48 21.97 -3.35
N THR A 197 -14.99 23.19 -3.59
CA THR A 197 -13.54 23.46 -3.53
C THR A 197 -13.01 23.14 -2.14
N PHE A 198 -11.91 22.41 -2.09
CA PHE A 198 -11.22 22.08 -0.84
C PHE A 198 -10.52 23.33 -0.29
N THR A 199 -10.89 23.75 0.91
CA THR A 199 -10.36 24.97 1.57
C THR A 199 -9.59 24.61 2.84
N CYS A 200 -8.76 25.52 3.35
CA CYS A 200 -8.05 25.36 4.62
C CYS A 200 -9.02 25.07 5.79
N SER A 201 -10.19 25.72 5.84
CA SER A 201 -11.18 25.49 6.87
C SER A 201 -11.76 24.07 6.83
N ILE A 202 -11.91 23.48 5.64
CA ILE A 202 -12.31 22.08 5.47
C ILE A 202 -11.17 21.15 5.94
N ALA A 203 -9.92 21.46 5.59
CA ALA A 203 -8.77 20.68 6.04
C ALA A 203 -8.65 20.66 7.58
N GLU A 204 -8.88 21.79 8.24
CA GLU A 204 -8.89 21.86 9.71
C GLU A 204 -9.97 21.01 10.34
N LYS A 205 -11.18 20.97 9.73
CA LYS A 205 -12.26 20.08 10.19
C LYS A 205 -11.83 18.61 10.10
N TYR A 206 -11.20 18.21 8.99
CA TYR A 206 -10.73 16.83 8.83
C TYR A 206 -9.60 16.47 9.79
N ASN A 207 -8.71 17.40 10.10
CA ASN A 207 -7.63 17.19 11.05
C ASN A 207 -8.12 16.92 12.48
N LYS A 208 -9.33 17.40 12.83
CA LYS A 208 -9.97 17.16 14.13
C LYS A 208 -10.69 15.81 14.24
N LEU A 209 -10.81 15.07 13.13
CA LEU A 209 -11.48 13.78 13.15
C LEU A 209 -10.60 12.72 13.82
N SER A 210 -11.18 12.02 14.78
CA SER A 210 -10.49 10.95 15.54
C SER A 210 -10.52 9.60 14.82
N LYS A 211 -11.56 9.37 13.99
CA LYS A 211 -11.72 8.12 13.23
C LYS A 211 -10.91 8.14 11.94
N PRO A 212 -10.49 6.97 11.42
CA PRO A 212 -9.81 6.88 10.13
C PRO A 212 -10.65 7.45 9.00
N ILE A 213 -9.99 7.99 7.98
CA ILE A 213 -10.63 8.61 6.81
C ILE A 213 -10.38 7.74 5.58
N LEU A 214 -11.44 7.44 4.84
CA LEU A 214 -11.39 6.82 3.52
C LEU A 214 -11.75 7.85 2.45
N VAL A 215 -10.79 8.17 1.58
CA VAL A 215 -11.05 9.00 0.41
C VAL A 215 -11.37 8.10 -0.78
N VAL A 216 -12.53 8.26 -1.35
CA VAL A 216 -13.03 7.43 -2.45
C VAL A 216 -12.93 8.20 -3.77
N PHE A 217 -12.31 7.57 -4.75
CA PHE A 217 -12.18 8.09 -6.12
C PHE A 217 -13.07 7.29 -7.06
N GLY A 218 -13.71 7.99 -8.00
CA GLY A 218 -14.41 7.38 -9.11
C GLY A 218 -13.45 6.88 -10.20
N SER A 219 -14.00 6.30 -11.26
CA SER A 219 -13.23 5.94 -12.45
C SER A 219 -13.03 7.17 -13.37
N PRO A 220 -12.10 7.09 -14.34
CA PRO A 220 -11.96 8.15 -15.35
C PRO A 220 -13.23 8.45 -16.12
N GLU A 221 -14.06 7.43 -16.36
CA GLU A 221 -15.31 7.53 -17.15
C GLU A 221 -16.56 7.74 -16.29
N ARG A 222 -16.56 7.26 -15.03
CA ARG A 222 -17.76 7.24 -14.18
C ARG A 222 -17.51 7.81 -12.80
N GLY A 223 -18.43 8.65 -12.35
CA GLY A 223 -18.42 9.19 -11.00
C GLY A 223 -18.82 8.15 -9.94
N ILE A 224 -18.54 8.45 -8.68
CA ILE A 224 -18.86 7.57 -7.54
C ILE A 224 -20.37 7.32 -7.45
N HIS A 225 -21.18 8.33 -7.72
CA HIS A 225 -22.65 8.22 -7.72
C HIS A 225 -23.14 7.19 -8.74
N GLU A 226 -22.58 7.19 -9.94
CA GLU A 226 -22.93 6.22 -10.99
C GLU A 226 -22.45 4.80 -10.64
N ILE A 227 -21.30 4.66 -9.97
CA ILE A 227 -20.76 3.38 -9.55
C ILE A 227 -21.61 2.77 -8.42
N LEU A 228 -22.05 3.59 -7.46
CA LEU A 228 -22.89 3.15 -6.34
C LEU A 228 -24.35 2.93 -6.76
N ASN A 229 -24.83 3.70 -7.73
CA ASN A 229 -26.20 3.62 -8.23
C ASN A 229 -27.23 3.74 -7.08
N GLU A 230 -28.24 2.87 -7.04
CA GLU A 230 -29.28 2.85 -6.01
C GLU A 230 -28.77 2.64 -4.57
N ASN A 231 -27.54 2.14 -4.41
CA ASN A 231 -26.96 1.89 -3.10
C ASN A 231 -26.43 3.16 -2.41
N ILE A 232 -26.43 4.31 -3.09
CA ILE A 232 -25.88 5.55 -2.52
C ILE A 232 -26.64 6.00 -1.27
N ASN A 233 -27.96 5.90 -1.29
CA ASN A 233 -28.82 6.29 -0.16
C ASN A 233 -28.57 5.45 1.09
N LYS A 234 -28.14 4.19 0.92
CA LYS A 234 -27.80 3.29 2.03
C LYS A 234 -26.46 3.65 2.68
N VAL A 235 -25.57 4.32 1.94
CA VAL A 235 -24.25 4.73 2.42
C VAL A 235 -24.29 6.12 3.05
N GLN A 236 -25.15 7.02 2.59
CA GLN A 236 -25.24 8.41 3.08
C GLN A 236 -25.68 8.53 4.56
N ASN A 237 -26.29 7.49 5.12
CA ASN A 237 -26.67 7.45 6.53
C ASN A 237 -25.49 7.24 7.51
N SER A 238 -24.28 7.06 7.01
CA SER A 238 -23.06 6.88 7.80
C SER A 238 -22.04 7.98 7.48
N ASN A 239 -21.79 8.90 8.43
CA ASN A 239 -20.68 9.88 8.50
C ASN A 239 -19.97 10.22 7.16
N THR A 240 -20.75 10.58 6.12
CA THR A 240 -20.22 10.88 4.78
C THR A 240 -20.10 12.39 4.62
N PHE A 241 -18.94 12.85 4.21
CA PHE A 241 -18.67 14.24 3.85
C PHE A 241 -18.60 14.34 2.32
N ASN A 242 -19.45 15.21 1.75
CA ASN A 242 -19.43 15.56 0.32
C ASN A 242 -18.60 16.81 0.08
#